data_ff0c63c7b8b9f1edc4125aad619d9742
#
_entry.id   ff0c63c7b8b9f1edc4125aad619d9742
#
_cell.length_a   1.000
_cell.length_b   1.000
_cell.length_c   1.000
_cell.angle_alpha   90.00
_cell.angle_beta   90.00
_cell.angle_gamma   90.00
#
_symmetry.space_group_name_H-M   'P 1'
#
loop_
_entity.id
_entity.type
_entity.pdbx_description
1 polymer ?
#
loop_
_entity_poly.entity_id
_entity_poly.type
_entity_poly.pdbx_seq_one_letter_code
_entity_poly.pdbx_strand_id
1 'polypeptide(L)'
;MVLWNEARAMCLRANGAKEFLQGYLTCNTDNISEDSYLPFALCDIKGRVLANGWATQREDQVFLIVHRSTLSLVRKHLAPYLNFSQCSAEDAEYSVSLQKSELDSEAGLFGYEIASFSVFDSQEEAAKEDASEVIRELLISKAVPFIEERASGKYLPQVLKMQETGGLDFEKGCYLGQEVIARVQFKGRTKKSLEKFSWGRDGEPPTLGEKYSLNGQNGEIVMVGRTFGLWITNAGG
;
A
#
# COMPACT_ATOMS: atom_id res chain seq x y z
N MET A 1 1.76 22.15 -2.76
CA MET A 1 2.25 20.76 -2.61
C MET A 1 2.64 20.55 -1.16
N VAL A 2 2.19 19.45 -0.56
CA VAL A 2 2.57 19.01 0.79
C VAL A 2 3.30 17.67 0.68
N LEU A 3 4.26 17.43 1.57
CA LEU A 3 5.08 16.23 1.58
C LEU A 3 4.35 15.08 2.28
N TRP A 4 4.45 13.88 1.73
CA TRP A 4 4.05 12.64 2.41
C TRP A 4 5.29 11.88 2.89
N ASN A 5 5.79 12.24 4.06
CA ASN A 5 7.06 11.74 4.60
C ASN A 5 7.05 10.23 4.91
N GLU A 6 5.86 9.64 5.06
CA GLU A 6 5.71 8.21 5.28
C GLU A 6 5.78 7.39 3.98
N ALA A 7 5.64 8.02 2.83
CA ALA A 7 5.75 7.36 1.53
C ALA A 7 7.11 7.61 0.87
N ARG A 8 7.57 6.60 0.13
CA ARG A 8 8.69 6.68 -0.80
C ARG A 8 8.32 5.94 -2.07
N ALA A 9 8.94 6.35 -3.18
CA ALA A 9 8.74 5.66 -4.43
C ALA A 9 10.05 4.98 -4.89
N MET A 10 9.89 3.78 -5.44
CA MET A 10 10.91 3.05 -6.18
C MET A 10 10.65 3.28 -7.66
N CYS A 11 11.68 3.66 -8.41
CA CYS A 11 11.61 3.81 -9.86
C CYS A 11 12.12 2.55 -10.55
N LEU A 12 11.36 2.07 -11.53
CA LEU A 12 11.77 1.05 -12.48
C LEU A 12 11.83 1.68 -13.87
N ARG A 13 12.99 1.50 -14.53
CA ARG A 13 13.25 1.99 -15.89
C ARG A 13 13.25 0.85 -16.88
N ALA A 14 12.90 1.16 -18.08
CA ALA A 14 13.01 0.48 -19.35
C ALA A 14 11.73 -0.09 -19.91
N ASN A 15 11.79 -0.31 -21.20
CA ASN A 15 10.79 -1.07 -21.96
C ASN A 15 10.62 -2.44 -21.29
N GLY A 16 9.42 -2.73 -20.76
CA GLY A 16 9.15 -3.99 -20.07
C GLY A 16 8.94 -3.89 -18.55
N ALA A 17 8.97 -2.68 -17.95
CA ALA A 17 8.72 -2.53 -16.53
C ALA A 17 7.30 -2.99 -16.14
N LYS A 18 6.28 -2.70 -16.96
CA LYS A 18 4.90 -3.18 -16.74
C LYS A 18 4.80 -4.69 -16.85
N GLU A 19 5.38 -5.27 -17.91
CA GLU A 19 5.41 -6.73 -18.12
C GLU A 19 6.13 -7.44 -16.99
N PHE A 20 7.25 -6.89 -16.53
CA PHE A 20 7.95 -7.41 -15.36
C PHE A 20 7.05 -7.38 -14.12
N LEU A 21 6.49 -6.22 -13.80
CA LEU A 21 5.63 -6.03 -12.62
C LEU A 21 4.34 -6.84 -12.69
N GLN A 22 3.85 -7.20 -13.88
CA GLN A 22 2.67 -8.04 -14.05
C GLN A 22 2.82 -9.39 -13.34
N GLY A 23 4.03 -9.92 -13.24
CA GLY A 23 4.31 -11.15 -12.52
C GLY A 23 4.42 -11.01 -11.00
N TYR A 24 4.36 -9.80 -10.44
CA TYR A 24 4.62 -9.57 -9.01
C TYR A 24 3.55 -8.75 -8.30
N LEU A 25 2.90 -7.81 -8.98
CA LEU A 25 1.85 -6.99 -8.39
C LEU A 25 0.48 -7.66 -8.53
N THR A 26 -0.40 -7.41 -7.58
CA THR A 26 -1.76 -7.96 -7.57
C THR A 26 -2.74 -7.23 -8.48
N CYS A 27 -2.41 -6.02 -8.94
CA CYS A 27 -3.18 -5.24 -9.91
C CYS A 27 -2.79 -5.60 -11.36
N ASN A 28 -3.64 -5.29 -12.33
CA ASN A 28 -3.29 -5.40 -13.76
C ASN A 28 -2.41 -4.22 -14.16
N THR A 29 -1.12 -4.47 -14.39
CA THR A 29 -0.12 -3.44 -14.68
C THR A 29 -0.29 -2.78 -16.05
N ASP A 30 -1.07 -3.35 -16.97
CA ASP A 30 -1.41 -2.70 -18.23
C ASP A 30 -2.21 -1.41 -18.01
N ASN A 31 -2.94 -1.32 -16.88
CA ASN A 31 -3.70 -0.14 -16.49
C ASN A 31 -2.85 0.97 -15.84
N ILE A 32 -1.55 0.76 -15.61
CA ILE A 32 -0.66 1.82 -15.12
C ILE A 32 -0.49 2.86 -16.22
N SER A 33 -0.77 4.12 -15.91
CA SER A 33 -0.64 5.25 -16.83
C SER A 33 -0.12 6.50 -16.11
N GLU A 34 0.14 7.56 -16.86
CA GLU A 34 0.56 8.85 -16.30
C GLU A 34 -0.55 9.56 -15.53
N ASP A 35 -1.80 9.27 -15.88
CA ASP A 35 -2.99 9.89 -15.30
C ASP A 35 -3.62 9.05 -14.17
N SER A 36 -3.01 7.92 -13.80
CA SER A 36 -3.56 7.01 -12.81
C SER A 36 -2.58 6.64 -11.72
N TYR A 37 -3.12 6.40 -10.52
CA TYR A 37 -2.43 5.82 -9.38
C TYR A 37 -3.10 4.51 -9.03
N LEU A 38 -2.62 3.44 -9.64
CA LEU A 38 -3.23 2.13 -9.54
C LEU A 38 -2.85 1.46 -8.20
N PRO A 39 -3.82 1.16 -7.33
CA PRO A 39 -3.53 0.44 -6.08
C PRO A 39 -2.97 -0.95 -6.36
N PHE A 40 -2.00 -1.37 -5.56
CA PHE A 40 -1.42 -2.71 -5.67
C PHE A 40 -1.04 -3.30 -4.31
N ALA A 41 -0.86 -4.62 -4.27
CA ALA A 41 -0.04 -5.30 -3.29
C ALA A 41 1.12 -6.03 -3.97
N LEU A 42 2.25 -6.10 -3.27
CA LEU A 42 3.36 -6.99 -3.52
C LEU A 42 3.30 -8.11 -2.49
N CYS A 43 3.22 -9.35 -2.94
CA CYS A 43 3.05 -10.51 -2.07
C CYS A 43 4.25 -11.45 -2.11
N ASP A 44 4.43 -12.23 -1.03
CA ASP A 44 5.34 -13.37 -1.02
C ASP A 44 4.71 -14.60 -1.73
N ILE A 45 5.47 -15.67 -1.87
CA ILE A 45 5.01 -16.94 -2.47
C ILE A 45 3.82 -17.58 -1.72
N LYS A 46 3.59 -17.22 -0.46
CA LYS A 46 2.45 -17.66 0.36
C LYS A 46 1.24 -16.72 0.23
N GLY A 47 1.29 -15.75 -0.69
CA GLY A 47 0.26 -14.75 -0.92
C GLY A 47 0.15 -13.69 0.18
N ARG A 48 1.14 -13.55 1.07
CA ARG A 48 1.10 -12.56 2.15
C ARG A 48 1.65 -11.23 1.67
N VAL A 49 0.94 -10.15 1.98
CA VAL A 49 1.31 -8.79 1.57
C VAL A 49 2.60 -8.37 2.26
N LEU A 50 3.64 -8.13 1.48
CA LEU A 50 4.92 -7.57 1.91
C LEU A 50 4.87 -6.06 1.98
N ALA A 51 4.28 -5.45 0.96
CA ALA A 51 4.03 -4.01 0.85
C ALA A 51 2.79 -3.78 -0.01
N ASN A 52 2.17 -2.63 0.15
CA ASN A 52 1.11 -2.16 -0.72
C ASN A 52 1.25 -0.66 -0.93
N GLY A 53 0.54 -0.15 -1.91
CA GLY A 53 0.55 1.27 -2.23
C GLY A 53 0.00 1.52 -3.62
N TRP A 54 0.62 2.42 -4.37
CA TRP A 54 0.15 2.85 -5.68
C TRP A 54 1.25 2.78 -6.72
N ALA A 55 0.89 2.35 -7.91
CA ALA A 55 1.76 2.35 -9.09
C ALA A 55 1.30 3.45 -10.05
N THR A 56 2.25 4.19 -10.59
CA THR A 56 2.02 5.21 -11.63
C THR A 56 3.14 5.20 -12.65
N GLN A 57 2.93 5.85 -13.77
CA GLN A 57 3.94 5.99 -14.83
C GLN A 57 4.26 7.47 -15.05
N ARG A 58 5.50 7.75 -15.43
CA ARG A 58 5.92 9.02 -16.03
C ARG A 58 6.91 8.70 -17.14
N GLU A 59 6.59 9.11 -18.34
CA GLU A 59 7.38 8.77 -19.52
C GLU A 59 7.61 7.25 -19.62
N ASP A 60 8.87 6.81 -19.64
CA ASP A 60 9.28 5.40 -19.66
C ASP A 60 9.56 4.80 -18.27
N GLN A 61 9.20 5.51 -17.21
CA GLN A 61 9.46 5.12 -15.82
C GLN A 61 8.19 4.70 -15.10
N VAL A 62 8.23 3.58 -14.37
CA VAL A 62 7.16 3.15 -13.48
C VAL A 62 7.60 3.36 -12.04
N PHE A 63 6.76 4.05 -11.27
CA PHE A 63 6.98 4.32 -9.85
C PHE A 63 6.06 3.47 -8.98
N LEU A 64 6.65 2.79 -8.00
CA LEU A 64 5.94 2.07 -6.96
C LEU A 64 6.00 2.88 -5.67
N ILE A 65 4.91 3.50 -5.28
CA ILE A 65 4.76 4.28 -4.05
C ILE A 65 4.38 3.32 -2.93
N VAL A 66 5.23 3.20 -1.90
CA VAL A 66 5.04 2.32 -0.75
C VAL A 66 5.39 3.04 0.55
N HIS A 67 5.02 2.47 1.68
CA HIS A 67 5.46 3.01 2.96
C HIS A 67 6.99 2.96 3.07
N ARG A 68 7.60 4.06 3.56
CA ARG A 68 9.07 4.21 3.63
C ARG A 68 9.78 3.04 4.32
N SER A 69 9.16 2.46 5.35
CA SER A 69 9.75 1.33 6.07
C SER A 69 9.78 0.02 5.28
N THR A 70 8.95 -0.11 4.23
CA THR A 70 8.89 -1.31 3.38
C THR A 70 9.68 -1.17 2.08
N LEU A 71 10.20 0.02 1.74
CA LEU A 71 10.91 0.25 0.48
C LEU A 71 12.11 -0.69 0.29
N SER A 72 12.94 -0.82 1.32
CA SER A 72 14.10 -1.73 1.29
C SER A 72 13.68 -3.19 1.10
N LEU A 73 12.58 -3.61 1.72
CA LEU A 73 12.02 -4.94 1.56
C LEU A 73 11.51 -5.17 0.13
N VAL A 74 10.82 -4.18 -0.47
CA VAL A 74 10.37 -4.24 -1.87
C VAL A 74 11.56 -4.41 -2.82
N ARG A 75 12.60 -3.58 -2.65
CA ARG A 75 13.84 -3.68 -3.44
C ARG A 75 14.48 -5.07 -3.32
N LYS A 76 14.66 -5.55 -2.09
CA LYS A 76 15.24 -6.87 -1.82
C LYS A 76 14.42 -8.01 -2.40
N HIS A 77 13.08 -7.88 -2.36
CA HIS A 77 12.17 -8.91 -2.88
C HIS A 77 12.22 -9.00 -4.41
N LEU A 78 12.28 -7.87 -5.10
CA LEU A 78 12.29 -7.80 -6.57
C LEU A 78 13.68 -8.03 -7.18
N ALA A 79 14.76 -7.73 -6.46
CA ALA A 79 16.13 -7.76 -6.98
C ALA A 79 16.53 -9.09 -7.66
N PRO A 80 16.22 -10.29 -7.11
CA PRO A 80 16.60 -11.55 -7.75
C PRO A 80 15.96 -11.73 -9.13
N TYR A 81 14.75 -11.19 -9.32
CA TYR A 81 13.97 -11.33 -10.55
C TYR A 81 14.34 -10.26 -11.58
N LEU A 82 14.71 -9.06 -11.13
CA LEU A 82 15.19 -7.98 -12.01
C LEU A 82 16.42 -8.40 -12.80
N ASN A 83 17.31 -9.21 -12.21
CA ASN A 83 18.51 -9.70 -12.88
C ASN A 83 18.23 -10.57 -14.12
N PHE A 84 17.02 -11.12 -14.25
CA PHE A 84 16.58 -11.93 -15.39
C PHE A 84 15.62 -11.18 -16.31
N SER A 85 15.33 -9.92 -16.03
CA SER A 85 14.45 -9.06 -16.83
C SER A 85 15.26 -8.06 -17.64
N GLN A 86 14.59 -7.38 -18.57
CA GLN A 86 15.15 -6.22 -19.28
C GLN A 86 14.94 -4.91 -18.50
N CYS A 87 14.37 -5.01 -17.30
CA CYS A 87 14.02 -3.89 -16.43
C CYS A 87 15.12 -3.66 -15.39
N SER A 88 15.36 -2.43 -15.01
CA SER A 88 16.27 -2.05 -13.94
C SER A 88 15.56 -1.18 -12.90
N ALA A 89 15.92 -1.38 -11.63
CA ALA A 89 15.51 -0.47 -10.56
C ALA A 89 16.59 0.58 -10.33
N GLU A 90 16.19 1.81 -10.12
CA GLU A 90 17.11 2.86 -9.72
C GLU A 90 17.46 2.76 -8.24
N ASP A 91 18.71 3.08 -7.90
CA ASP A 91 19.16 3.15 -6.50
C ASP A 91 18.59 4.39 -5.78
N ALA A 92 18.21 5.42 -6.54
CA ALA A 92 17.63 6.63 -6.00
C ALA A 92 16.32 6.36 -5.24
N GLU A 93 16.11 7.09 -4.16
CA GLU A 93 14.84 7.15 -3.45
C GLU A 93 14.09 8.41 -3.87
N TYR A 94 12.81 8.25 -4.16
CA TYR A 94 11.94 9.34 -4.56
C TYR A 94 10.96 9.67 -3.45
N SER A 95 10.80 10.95 -3.19
CA SER A 95 9.82 11.48 -2.26
C SER A 95 8.47 11.68 -2.92
N VAL A 96 7.42 11.65 -2.13
CA VAL A 96 6.04 11.74 -2.59
C VAL A 96 5.40 12.98 -1.99
N SER A 97 4.74 13.78 -2.83
CA SER A 97 3.94 14.92 -2.39
C SER A 97 2.56 14.94 -3.04
N LEU A 98 1.61 15.63 -2.42
CA LEU A 98 0.24 15.81 -2.89
C LEU A 98 -0.09 17.28 -3.02
N GLN A 99 -1.13 17.62 -3.79
CA GLN A 99 -1.68 18.97 -3.77
C GLN A 99 -2.50 19.16 -2.49
N LYS A 100 -2.31 20.30 -1.82
CA LYS A 100 -3.02 20.61 -0.54
C LYS A 100 -4.54 20.65 -0.72
N SER A 101 -5.03 21.12 -1.88
CA SER A 101 -6.45 21.15 -2.24
C SER A 101 -7.11 19.77 -2.27
N GLU A 102 -6.35 18.71 -2.46
CA GLU A 102 -6.85 17.35 -2.49
C GLU A 102 -7.08 16.78 -1.08
N LEU A 103 -6.32 17.26 -0.09
CA LEU A 103 -6.51 16.93 1.32
C LEU A 103 -7.80 17.53 1.90
N ASP A 104 -8.23 18.67 1.37
CA ASP A 104 -9.39 19.41 1.85
C ASP A 104 -10.71 18.95 1.21
N SER A 105 -10.66 18.13 0.15
CA SER A 105 -11.86 17.61 -0.53
C SER A 105 -12.24 16.23 0.00
N GLU A 106 -13.44 16.08 0.56
CA GLU A 106 -13.96 14.77 0.98
C GLU A 106 -14.01 13.72 -0.15
N ALA A 107 -13.99 14.18 -1.41
CA ALA A 107 -14.05 13.34 -2.60
C ALA A 107 -12.67 12.99 -3.19
N GLY A 108 -11.59 13.74 -2.84
CA GLY A 108 -10.35 13.78 -3.66
C GLY A 108 -9.31 12.74 -3.34
N LEU A 109 -9.23 12.23 -2.13
CA LEU A 109 -8.03 11.48 -1.76
C LEU A 109 -8.18 9.97 -1.78
N PHE A 110 -9.35 9.37 -1.62
CA PHE A 110 -9.49 7.93 -1.41
C PHE A 110 -10.83 7.33 -1.85
N GLY A 111 -11.54 7.95 -2.74
CA GLY A 111 -12.24 7.17 -3.73
C GLY A 111 -11.16 6.64 -4.68
N TYR A 112 -11.24 5.52 -5.27
CA TYR A 112 -10.29 4.84 -6.17
C TYR A 112 -9.53 5.73 -7.19
N GLU A 113 -9.72 7.03 -7.20
CA GLU A 113 -9.09 8.09 -7.95
C GLU A 113 -8.31 9.01 -7.01
N ILE A 114 -7.08 8.61 -6.69
CA ILE A 114 -6.13 9.56 -6.10
C ILE A 114 -5.70 10.48 -7.22
N ALA A 115 -6.11 11.72 -7.15
CA ALA A 115 -6.05 12.61 -8.30
C ALA A 115 -4.63 13.03 -8.68
N SER A 116 -3.66 13.18 -7.77
CA SER A 116 -2.27 13.44 -8.20
C SER A 116 -1.24 13.36 -7.08
N PHE A 117 -0.45 12.29 -7.07
CA PHE A 117 0.85 12.32 -6.41
C PHE A 117 1.88 13.00 -7.31
N SER A 118 2.82 13.70 -6.72
CA SER A 118 4.05 14.08 -7.40
C SER A 118 5.20 13.31 -6.77
N VAL A 119 5.93 12.58 -7.62
CA VAL A 119 7.15 11.88 -7.25
C VAL A 119 8.33 12.75 -7.68
N PHE A 120 9.29 12.99 -6.80
CA PHE A 120 10.44 13.86 -7.06
C PHE A 120 11.68 13.36 -6.31
N ASP A 121 12.86 13.80 -6.72
CA ASP A 121 14.11 13.45 -6.05
C ASP A 121 14.08 13.92 -4.59
N SER A 122 14.48 13.06 -3.67
CA SER A 122 14.48 13.33 -2.23
C SER A 122 15.32 14.55 -1.81
N GLN A 123 16.26 14.99 -2.67
CA GLN A 123 17.04 16.20 -2.43
C GLN A 123 16.21 17.50 -2.53
N GLU A 124 15.00 17.46 -3.09
CA GLU A 124 14.10 18.61 -3.24
C GLU A 124 13.10 18.78 -2.09
N GLU A 125 13.21 18.00 -1.01
CA GLU A 125 12.24 17.98 0.11
C GLU A 125 12.20 19.26 0.95
N ALA A 126 13.27 20.03 0.99
CA ALA A 126 13.60 20.99 2.06
C ALA A 126 12.62 22.18 2.28
N ALA A 127 11.53 22.29 1.51
CA ALA A 127 10.61 23.42 1.59
C ALA A 127 9.11 23.04 1.70
N LYS A 128 8.77 21.77 1.90
CA LYS A 128 7.37 21.33 1.89
C LYS A 128 6.88 20.97 3.29
N GLU A 129 5.66 21.41 3.62
CA GLU A 129 4.96 21.04 4.85
C GLU A 129 4.67 19.54 4.86
N ASP A 130 4.98 18.84 5.96
CA ASP A 130 4.66 17.42 6.13
C ASP A 130 3.18 17.23 6.45
N ALA A 131 2.48 16.48 5.61
CA ALA A 131 1.07 16.15 5.75
C ALA A 131 0.84 14.67 6.10
N SER A 132 1.88 13.93 6.48
CA SER A 132 1.80 12.47 6.71
C SER A 132 0.70 12.10 7.70
N GLU A 133 0.55 12.87 8.78
CA GLU A 133 -0.48 12.60 9.78
C GLU A 133 -1.91 12.77 9.22
N VAL A 134 -2.15 13.84 8.44
CA VAL A 134 -3.45 14.10 7.80
C VAL A 134 -3.78 12.99 6.82
N ILE A 135 -2.80 12.59 6.00
CA ILE A 135 -2.95 11.50 5.02
C ILE A 135 -3.24 10.19 5.74
N ARG A 136 -2.54 9.89 6.83
CA ARG A 136 -2.77 8.69 7.64
C ARG A 136 -4.19 8.64 8.21
N GLU A 137 -4.70 9.75 8.75
CA GLU A 137 -6.08 9.86 9.24
C GLU A 137 -7.10 9.61 8.12
N LEU A 138 -6.85 10.13 6.92
CA LEU A 138 -7.70 9.90 5.76
C LEU A 138 -7.68 8.42 5.34
N LEU A 139 -6.52 7.78 5.25
CA LEU A 139 -6.40 6.34 4.95
C LEU A 139 -7.18 5.49 5.96
N ILE A 140 -7.04 5.78 7.26
CA ILE A 140 -7.78 5.10 8.32
C ILE A 140 -9.28 5.34 8.17
N SER A 141 -9.70 6.56 7.88
CA SER A 141 -11.13 6.91 7.72
C SER A 141 -11.81 6.09 6.62
N LYS A 142 -11.09 5.78 5.56
CA LYS A 142 -11.54 4.99 4.40
C LYS A 142 -11.23 3.49 4.53
N ALA A 143 -10.65 3.06 5.65
CA ALA A 143 -10.18 1.69 5.88
C ALA A 143 -9.19 1.20 4.80
N VAL A 144 -8.37 2.09 4.27
CA VAL A 144 -7.29 1.78 3.32
C VAL A 144 -6.00 1.52 4.11
N PRO A 145 -5.51 0.29 4.19
CA PRO A 145 -4.26 0.01 4.89
C PRO A 145 -3.06 0.51 4.08
N PHE A 146 -2.05 1.05 4.76
CA PHE A 146 -0.73 1.35 4.20
C PHE A 146 0.30 0.61 5.05
N ILE A 147 0.76 -0.54 4.54
CA ILE A 147 1.48 -1.54 5.34
C ILE A 147 2.88 -1.07 5.68
N GLU A 148 3.15 -0.99 6.97
CA GLU A 148 4.48 -0.77 7.52
C GLU A 148 5.22 -2.11 7.72
N GLU A 149 6.55 -2.06 7.87
CA GLU A 149 7.40 -3.24 8.01
C GLU A 149 6.94 -4.21 9.11
N ARG A 150 6.45 -3.69 10.25
CA ARG A 150 5.96 -4.51 11.37
C ARG A 150 4.72 -5.34 11.04
N ALA A 151 3.94 -4.93 10.05
CA ALA A 151 2.76 -5.65 9.56
C ALA A 151 3.02 -6.45 8.28
N SER A 152 4.19 -6.27 7.67
CA SER A 152 4.62 -6.95 6.44
C SER A 152 4.67 -8.48 6.60
N GLY A 153 4.25 -9.21 5.56
CA GLY A 153 4.31 -10.67 5.51
C GLY A 153 3.31 -11.40 6.42
N LYS A 154 2.36 -10.69 7.05
CA LYS A 154 1.43 -11.28 8.02
C LYS A 154 0.08 -11.66 7.42
N TYR A 155 -0.46 -10.87 6.49
CA TYR A 155 -1.86 -10.94 6.05
C TYR A 155 -1.99 -11.19 4.56
N LEU A 156 -3.05 -11.89 4.17
CA LEU A 156 -3.48 -12.01 2.77
C LEU A 156 -4.16 -10.69 2.33
N PRO A 157 -4.15 -10.35 1.03
CA PRO A 157 -4.83 -9.15 0.52
C PRO A 157 -6.32 -9.09 0.86
N GLN A 158 -7.01 -10.24 0.90
CA GLN A 158 -8.42 -10.31 1.27
C GLN A 158 -8.67 -9.93 2.73
N VAL A 159 -7.76 -10.31 3.65
CA VAL A 159 -7.85 -9.92 5.07
C VAL A 159 -7.73 -8.42 5.22
N LEU A 160 -6.94 -7.78 4.36
CA LEU A 160 -6.72 -6.33 4.28
C LEU A 160 -7.79 -5.60 3.43
N LYS A 161 -8.82 -6.31 2.94
CA LYS A 161 -9.88 -5.77 2.07
C LYS A 161 -9.38 -5.11 0.78
N MET A 162 -8.25 -5.55 0.25
CA MET A 162 -7.61 -4.90 -0.90
C MET A 162 -8.40 -5.05 -2.20
N GLN A 163 -9.31 -6.00 -2.30
CA GLN A 163 -10.27 -6.08 -3.40
C GLN A 163 -11.25 -4.89 -3.38
N GLU A 164 -11.62 -4.39 -2.20
CA GLU A 164 -12.51 -3.23 -2.06
C GLU A 164 -11.81 -1.92 -2.42
N THR A 165 -10.48 -1.91 -2.34
CA THR A 165 -9.64 -0.75 -2.67
C THR A 165 -9.05 -0.80 -4.10
N GLY A 166 -9.46 -1.77 -4.94
CA GLY A 166 -8.93 -1.95 -6.29
C GLY A 166 -7.50 -2.51 -6.36
N GLY A 167 -6.89 -2.82 -5.22
CA GLY A 167 -5.52 -3.32 -5.16
C GLY A 167 -5.36 -4.82 -5.45
N LEU A 168 -6.44 -5.51 -5.80
CA LEU A 168 -6.45 -6.94 -6.10
C LEU A 168 -7.33 -7.24 -7.30
N ASP A 169 -6.71 -7.67 -8.39
CA ASP A 169 -7.36 -8.05 -9.64
C ASP A 169 -7.29 -9.57 -9.82
N PHE A 170 -8.44 -10.23 -9.98
CA PHE A 170 -8.54 -11.67 -10.20
C PHE A 170 -8.60 -12.06 -11.69
N GLU A 171 -8.79 -11.10 -12.58
CA GLU A 171 -8.91 -11.32 -14.03
C GLU A 171 -7.59 -11.15 -14.77
N LYS A 172 -6.59 -10.60 -14.09
CA LYS A 172 -5.23 -10.41 -14.63
C LYS A 172 -4.48 -11.75 -14.78
N GLY A 173 -3.34 -11.70 -15.52
CA GLY A 173 -2.41 -12.82 -15.64
C GLY A 173 -1.75 -13.26 -14.33
N CYS A 174 -0.97 -14.33 -14.36
CA CYS A 174 -0.34 -14.92 -13.19
C CYS A 174 0.65 -13.98 -12.50
N TYR A 175 0.69 -14.03 -11.17
CA TYR A 175 1.64 -13.30 -10.34
C TYR A 175 2.05 -14.12 -9.10
N LEU A 176 3.14 -13.74 -8.47
CA LEU A 176 3.70 -14.44 -7.31
C LEU A 176 2.68 -14.48 -6.15
N GLY A 177 2.41 -15.68 -5.63
CA GLY A 177 1.45 -15.90 -4.54
C GLY A 177 -0.02 -16.01 -4.96
N GLN A 178 -0.35 -15.84 -6.25
CA GLN A 178 -1.72 -15.88 -6.77
C GLN A 178 -2.46 -17.17 -6.42
N GLU A 179 -1.81 -18.32 -6.45
CA GLU A 179 -2.48 -19.60 -6.18
C GLU A 179 -3.16 -19.61 -4.79
N VAL A 180 -2.46 -19.13 -3.77
CA VAL A 180 -3.00 -19.04 -2.39
C VAL A 180 -4.13 -18.02 -2.33
N ILE A 181 -3.94 -16.85 -2.94
CA ILE A 181 -4.91 -15.76 -2.98
C ILE A 181 -6.19 -16.20 -3.70
N ALA A 182 -6.09 -16.78 -4.90
CA ALA A 182 -7.21 -17.28 -5.67
C ALA A 182 -7.95 -18.42 -4.95
N ARG A 183 -7.21 -19.34 -4.30
CA ARG A 183 -7.81 -20.42 -3.53
C ARG A 183 -8.68 -19.91 -2.39
N VAL A 184 -8.22 -18.88 -1.67
CA VAL A 184 -9.00 -18.27 -0.59
C VAL A 184 -10.24 -17.57 -1.15
N GLN A 185 -10.13 -16.88 -2.28
CA GLN A 185 -11.24 -16.18 -2.93
C GLN A 185 -12.34 -17.14 -3.39
N PHE A 186 -11.98 -18.22 -4.08
CA PHE A 186 -12.96 -19.09 -4.77
C PHE A 186 -13.36 -20.33 -3.95
N LYS A 187 -12.56 -20.78 -3.00
CA LYS A 187 -12.77 -22.03 -2.25
C LYS A 187 -12.72 -21.87 -0.72
N GLY A 188 -12.50 -20.66 -0.23
CA GLY A 188 -12.32 -20.40 1.19
C GLY A 188 -13.06 -19.17 1.70
N ARG A 189 -12.88 -18.90 2.98
CA ARG A 189 -13.26 -17.63 3.64
C ARG A 189 -12.16 -17.26 4.59
N THR A 190 -11.84 -15.99 4.67
CA THR A 190 -10.95 -15.48 5.72
C THR A 190 -11.70 -15.48 7.05
N LYS A 191 -11.04 -16.03 8.09
CA LYS A 191 -11.56 -15.94 9.47
C LYS A 191 -11.25 -14.60 10.12
N LYS A 192 -10.48 -13.76 9.47
CA LYS A 192 -10.02 -12.46 9.94
C LYS A 192 -10.35 -11.39 8.92
N SER A 193 -10.59 -10.17 9.38
CA SER A 193 -10.92 -9.01 8.55
C SER A 193 -10.30 -7.75 9.12
N LEU A 194 -9.94 -6.82 8.25
CA LEU A 194 -9.54 -5.46 8.59
C LEU A 194 -10.76 -4.67 9.05
N GLU A 195 -10.65 -4.01 10.20
CA GLU A 195 -11.72 -3.16 10.74
C GLU A 195 -11.14 -1.87 11.31
N LYS A 196 -11.97 -0.85 11.41
CA LYS A 196 -11.64 0.38 12.12
C LYS A 196 -11.98 0.20 13.61
N PHE A 197 -11.19 0.84 14.46
CA PHE A 197 -11.46 0.94 15.88
C PHE A 197 -11.07 2.31 16.40
N SER A 198 -11.58 2.66 17.60
CA SER A 198 -11.23 3.90 18.30
C SER A 198 -10.92 3.59 19.75
N TRP A 199 -9.81 4.14 20.27
CA TRP A 199 -9.46 4.03 21.69
C TRP A 199 -9.83 5.27 22.50
N GLY A 200 -10.46 6.27 21.86
CA GLY A 200 -10.86 7.51 22.50
C GLY A 200 -9.74 8.54 22.60
N ARG A 201 -10.12 9.75 23.01
CA ARG A 201 -9.18 10.89 23.05
C ARG A 201 -8.18 10.82 24.22
N ASP A 202 -8.59 10.18 25.31
CA ASP A 202 -7.81 10.12 26.55
C ASP A 202 -7.07 8.78 26.71
N GLY A 203 -7.20 7.87 25.72
CA GLY A 203 -6.52 6.59 25.70
C GLY A 203 -5.10 6.68 25.18
N GLU A 204 -4.23 5.77 25.63
CA GLU A 204 -2.91 5.61 25.03
C GLU A 204 -3.03 4.94 23.67
N PRO A 205 -2.31 5.44 22.63
CA PRO A 205 -2.33 4.83 21.31
C PRO A 205 -1.74 3.40 21.38
N PRO A 206 -2.38 2.42 20.76
CA PRO A 206 -1.85 1.07 20.72
C PRO A 206 -0.58 0.98 19.89
N THR A 207 0.24 -0.03 20.15
CA THR A 207 1.47 -0.26 19.41
C THR A 207 1.19 -1.02 18.11
N LEU A 208 1.73 -0.51 17.00
CA LEU A 208 1.65 -1.14 15.69
C LEU A 208 2.23 -2.57 15.72
N GLY A 209 1.50 -3.52 15.13
CA GLY A 209 1.89 -4.92 15.01
C GLY A 209 1.68 -5.75 16.27
N GLU A 210 1.17 -5.14 17.36
CA GLU A 210 0.86 -5.83 18.61
C GLU A 210 -0.62 -6.21 18.71
N LYS A 211 -0.92 -7.13 19.63
CA LYS A 211 -2.29 -7.47 19.98
C LYS A 211 -2.87 -6.40 20.88
N TYR A 212 -4.09 -6.01 20.59
CA TYR A 212 -4.84 -5.03 21.36
C TYR A 212 -6.23 -5.55 21.67
N SER A 213 -6.72 -5.24 22.87
CA SER A 213 -8.06 -5.64 23.34
C SER A 213 -8.88 -4.40 23.62
N LEU A 214 -10.06 -4.31 23.01
CA LEU A 214 -11.00 -3.22 23.20
C LEU A 214 -12.43 -3.75 23.25
N ASN A 215 -13.18 -3.39 24.28
CA ASN A 215 -14.59 -3.78 24.47
C ASN A 215 -14.86 -5.30 24.31
N GLY A 216 -13.92 -6.14 24.77
CA GLY A 216 -14.02 -7.59 24.66
C GLY A 216 -13.62 -8.19 23.30
N GLN A 217 -13.29 -7.36 22.32
CA GLN A 217 -12.72 -7.79 21.04
C GLN A 217 -11.19 -7.76 21.09
N ASN A 218 -10.57 -8.72 20.42
CA ASN A 218 -9.12 -8.80 20.29
C ASN A 218 -8.73 -8.65 18.81
N GLY A 219 -7.74 -7.80 18.56
CA GLY A 219 -7.21 -7.57 17.22
C GLY A 219 -5.71 -7.39 17.22
N GLU A 220 -5.10 -7.42 16.04
CA GLU A 220 -3.70 -7.07 15.81
C GLU A 220 -3.65 -5.73 15.06
N ILE A 221 -2.89 -4.78 15.57
CA ILE A 221 -2.85 -3.40 15.06
C ILE A 221 -2.09 -3.35 13.73
N VAL A 222 -2.70 -2.72 12.72
CA VAL A 222 -2.14 -2.54 11.37
C VAL A 222 -1.78 -1.09 11.08
N MET A 223 -2.59 -0.14 11.53
CA MET A 223 -2.32 1.30 11.43
C MET A 223 -2.83 2.02 12.69
N VAL A 224 -2.12 3.07 13.07
CA VAL A 224 -2.43 3.90 14.24
C VAL A 224 -2.49 5.36 13.80
N GLY A 225 -3.63 6.02 13.99
CA GLY A 225 -3.83 7.46 13.86
C GLY A 225 -3.84 8.16 15.21
N ARG A 226 -4.54 9.30 15.32
CA ARG A 226 -4.64 10.06 16.59
C ARG A 226 -5.57 9.44 17.62
N THR A 227 -6.74 9.00 17.19
CA THR A 227 -7.79 8.42 18.05
C THR A 227 -8.45 7.20 17.43
N PHE A 228 -8.13 6.91 16.19
CA PHE A 228 -8.61 5.78 15.41
C PHE A 228 -7.44 4.99 14.84
N GLY A 229 -7.71 3.72 14.55
CA GLY A 229 -6.74 2.86 13.88
C GLY A 229 -7.42 1.79 13.04
N LEU A 230 -6.58 1.01 12.37
CA LEU A 230 -6.97 -0.21 11.68
C LEU A 230 -6.36 -1.40 12.41
N TRP A 231 -7.17 -2.42 12.62
CA TRP A 231 -6.74 -3.67 13.20
C TRP A 231 -7.32 -4.87 12.48
N ILE A 232 -6.73 -6.02 12.67
CA ILE A 232 -7.24 -7.29 12.14
C ILE A 232 -7.91 -8.05 13.27
N THR A 233 -9.21 -8.29 13.15
CA THR A 233 -10.03 -9.05 14.09
C THR A 233 -10.57 -10.33 13.48
N ASN A 234 -11.24 -11.17 14.28
CA ASN A 234 -11.99 -12.29 13.74
C ASN A 234 -13.22 -11.77 12.98
N ALA A 235 -13.42 -12.25 11.75
CA ALA A 235 -14.58 -11.89 10.95
C ALA A 235 -15.86 -12.43 11.62
N GLY A 236 -16.82 -11.54 11.93
CA GLY A 236 -18.14 -11.92 12.46
C GLY A 236 -18.20 -12.05 13.98
N GLY A 237 -17.42 -11.26 14.71
CA GLY A 237 -17.66 -11.01 16.16
C GLY A 237 -18.77 -10.00 16.38
#